data_bb0536209409283307bb8a84a8ec3c74
#
_entry.id   bb0536209409283307bb8a84a8ec3c74
#
_cell.length_a   1.000
_cell.length_b   1.000
_cell.length_c   1.000
_cell.angle_alpha   90.00
_cell.angle_beta   90.00
_cell.angle_gamma   90.00
#
_symmetry.space_group_name_H-M   'P 1'
#
loop_
_entity.id
_entity.type
_entity.pdbx_description
1 polymer ?
#
loop_
_entity_poly.entity_id
_entity_poly.type
_entity_poly.pdbx_seq_one_letter_code
_entity_poly.pdbx_strand_id
1 'polypeptide(L)'
;DFEFEKLDGQYKLDYQYGLFSPDELQAELDVCWIKHVGEDPVEYIKKYSGRCPCLHMKDFVEKNDGSGAVEMRPVGYGCQDVPTILNTATDCGVKCIIVEQDHSSMGLSDIECADKSLRYLRSFKW
;
A
#
# COMPACT_ATOMS: atom_id res chain seq x y z
N ASP A 1 8.03 7.65 0.67
CA ASP A 1 7.93 8.15 -0.71
C ASP A 1 9.28 8.32 -1.41
N PHE A 2 10.39 8.37 -0.67
CA PHE A 2 11.76 8.52 -1.22
C PHE A 2 12.16 7.39 -2.19
N GLU A 3 11.59 6.21 -2.05
CA GLU A 3 11.77 5.06 -2.93
C GLU A 3 11.21 5.29 -4.35
N PHE A 4 10.33 6.26 -4.49
CA PHE A 4 9.78 6.71 -5.78
C PHE A 4 10.50 7.94 -6.37
N GLU A 5 11.60 8.37 -5.78
CA GLU A 5 12.51 9.26 -6.49
C GLU A 5 13.13 8.53 -7.69
N LYS A 6 13.40 9.28 -8.76
CA LYS A 6 13.95 8.68 -9.99
C LYS A 6 15.47 8.78 -10.04
N LEU A 7 16.10 7.67 -10.42
CA LEU A 7 17.49 7.55 -10.79
C LEU A 7 17.53 7.20 -12.29
N ASP A 8 18.08 8.08 -13.11
CA ASP A 8 18.16 7.92 -14.58
C ASP A 8 16.81 7.56 -15.24
N GLY A 9 15.71 8.15 -14.72
CA GLY A 9 14.37 7.97 -15.24
C GLY A 9 13.60 6.76 -14.69
N GLN A 10 14.24 5.91 -13.90
CA GLN A 10 13.64 4.76 -13.22
C GLN A 10 13.43 5.06 -11.73
N TYR A 11 12.35 4.57 -11.13
CA TYR A 11 12.17 4.67 -9.67
C TYR A 11 13.25 3.87 -8.94
N LYS A 12 13.75 4.44 -7.83
CA LYS A 12 14.75 3.79 -6.96
C LYS A 12 14.27 2.42 -6.48
N LEU A 13 12.98 2.29 -6.16
CA LEU A 13 12.35 1.03 -5.79
C LEU A 13 12.57 -0.03 -6.87
N ASP A 14 12.22 0.28 -8.11
CA ASP A 14 12.34 -0.64 -9.24
C ASP A 14 13.81 -0.96 -9.55
N TYR A 15 14.66 0.04 -9.46
CA TYR A 15 16.11 -0.15 -9.64
C TYR A 15 16.66 -1.11 -8.59
N GLN A 16 16.36 -0.90 -7.32
CA GLN A 16 16.81 -1.75 -6.22
C GLN A 16 16.36 -3.21 -6.40
N TYR A 17 15.08 -3.43 -6.68
CA TYR A 17 14.58 -4.78 -6.92
C TYR A 17 15.14 -5.41 -8.20
N GLY A 18 15.51 -4.58 -9.20
CA GLY A 18 16.16 -5.04 -10.43
C GLY A 18 17.57 -5.60 -10.24
N LEU A 19 18.23 -5.24 -9.13
CA LEU A 19 19.60 -5.71 -8.82
C LEU A 19 19.65 -7.16 -8.30
N PHE A 20 18.52 -7.69 -7.86
CA PHE A 20 18.44 -8.98 -7.19
C PHE A 20 17.40 -9.89 -7.86
N SER A 21 17.65 -11.18 -7.83
CA SER A 21 16.63 -12.16 -8.21
C SER A 21 15.49 -12.23 -7.17
N PRO A 22 14.29 -12.73 -7.54
CA PRO A 22 13.20 -12.94 -6.59
C PRO A 22 13.53 -13.88 -5.42
N ASP A 23 14.48 -14.78 -5.61
CA ASP A 23 14.94 -15.70 -4.55
C ASP A 23 15.87 -15.02 -3.54
N GLU A 24 16.55 -13.94 -3.96
CA GLU A 24 17.46 -13.17 -3.10
C GLU A 24 16.74 -12.04 -2.36
N LEU A 25 15.80 -11.37 -3.03
CA LEU A 25 15.07 -10.25 -2.47
C LEU A 25 13.61 -10.24 -2.95
N GLN A 26 12.70 -10.42 -2.04
CA GLN A 26 11.26 -10.28 -2.27
C GLN A 26 10.78 -8.87 -1.93
N ALA A 27 9.69 -8.46 -2.56
CA ALA A 27 9.11 -7.15 -2.37
C ALA A 27 8.09 -7.16 -1.23
N GLU A 28 8.05 -6.09 -0.47
CA GLU A 28 6.95 -5.68 0.36
C GLU A 28 6.50 -4.30 -0.13
N LEU A 29 5.32 -4.24 -0.74
CA LEU A 29 4.81 -3.02 -1.35
C LEU A 29 3.86 -2.30 -0.40
N ASP A 30 4.01 -0.99 -0.29
CA ASP A 30 3.08 -0.13 0.43
C ASP A 30 2.13 0.57 -0.55
N VAL A 31 0.86 0.19 -0.52
CA VAL A 31 -0.15 0.70 -1.46
C VAL A 31 -0.45 2.19 -1.30
N CYS A 32 -0.21 2.75 -0.10
CA CYS A 32 -0.39 4.18 0.15
C CYS A 32 0.65 5.00 -0.61
N TRP A 33 1.93 4.67 -0.46
CA TRP A 33 3.00 5.44 -1.07
C TRP A 33 3.03 5.28 -2.58
N ILE A 34 2.65 4.12 -3.12
CA ILE A 34 2.46 3.92 -4.56
C ILE A 34 1.40 4.91 -5.08
N LYS A 35 0.22 4.95 -4.43
CA LYS A 35 -0.86 5.84 -4.85
C LYS A 35 -0.52 7.31 -4.65
N HIS A 36 0.15 7.65 -3.56
CA HIS A 36 0.54 9.03 -3.21
C HIS A 36 1.44 9.67 -4.27
N VAL A 37 2.32 8.88 -4.90
CA VAL A 37 3.19 9.38 -5.99
C VAL A 37 2.52 9.37 -7.36
N GLY A 38 1.22 9.03 -7.42
CA GLY A 38 0.42 9.04 -8.64
C GLY A 38 0.46 7.74 -9.44
N GLU A 39 1.06 6.69 -8.90
CA GLU A 39 1.07 5.36 -9.51
C GLU A 39 -0.16 4.54 -9.08
N ASP A 40 -0.48 3.49 -9.86
CA ASP A 40 -1.58 2.59 -9.58
C ASP A 40 -1.10 1.39 -8.74
N PRO A 41 -1.59 1.22 -7.49
CA PRO A 41 -1.25 0.08 -6.65
C PRO A 41 -1.54 -1.26 -7.32
N VAL A 42 -2.63 -1.36 -8.10
CA VAL A 42 -3.00 -2.59 -8.81
C VAL A 42 -1.96 -2.96 -9.85
N GLU A 43 -1.49 -1.99 -10.64
CA GLU A 43 -0.46 -2.23 -11.65
C GLU A 43 0.90 -2.57 -11.00
N TYR A 44 1.23 -1.95 -9.86
CA TYR A 44 2.43 -2.30 -9.12
C TYR A 44 2.38 -3.72 -8.54
N ILE A 45 1.25 -4.15 -7.99
CA ILE A 45 1.08 -5.53 -7.51
C ILE A 45 1.25 -6.52 -8.66
N LYS A 46 0.66 -6.25 -9.82
CA LYS A 46 0.83 -7.09 -11.02
C LYS A 46 2.29 -7.15 -11.49
N LYS A 47 2.98 -6.00 -11.49
CA LYS A 47 4.40 -5.89 -11.86
C LYS A 47 5.30 -6.77 -10.99
N TYR A 48 4.98 -6.89 -9.71
CA TYR A 48 5.70 -7.70 -8.75
C TYR A 48 5.03 -9.06 -8.45
N SER A 49 4.15 -9.54 -9.36
CA SER A 49 3.48 -10.84 -9.23
C SER A 49 4.48 -11.98 -9.01
N GLY A 50 4.21 -12.84 -8.04
CA GLY A 50 5.09 -13.94 -7.64
C GLY A 50 6.34 -13.53 -6.86
N ARG A 51 6.58 -12.23 -6.67
CA ARG A 51 7.74 -11.68 -5.95
C ARG A 51 7.35 -10.85 -4.71
N CYS A 52 6.07 -10.55 -4.52
CA CYS A 52 5.55 -9.74 -3.43
C CYS A 52 4.69 -10.60 -2.50
N PRO A 53 5.26 -11.28 -1.50
CA PRO A 53 4.49 -12.13 -0.59
C PRO A 53 3.68 -11.33 0.43
N CYS A 54 3.99 -10.07 0.63
CA CYS A 54 3.39 -9.22 1.65
C CYS A 54 3.10 -7.81 1.11
N LEU A 55 1.96 -7.24 1.54
CA LEU A 55 1.60 -5.84 1.28
C LEU A 55 1.39 -5.08 2.59
N HIS A 56 1.91 -3.86 2.68
CA HIS A 56 1.38 -2.87 3.59
C HIS A 56 0.10 -2.29 3.04
N MET A 57 -1.01 -2.60 3.70
CA MET A 57 -2.33 -2.04 3.40
C MET A 57 -2.53 -0.80 4.26
N LYS A 58 -2.35 0.34 3.63
CA LYS A 58 -2.43 1.66 4.25
C LYS A 58 -3.42 2.51 3.47
N ASP A 59 -4.29 3.24 4.15
CA ASP A 59 -5.30 4.08 3.51
C ASP A 59 -5.17 5.54 3.98
N PHE A 60 -5.58 6.47 3.15
CA PHE A 60 -5.39 7.90 3.38
C PHE A 60 -6.41 8.74 2.61
N VAL A 61 -6.46 10.02 2.91
CA VAL A 61 -7.05 11.06 2.08
C VAL A 61 -6.04 12.18 1.86
N GLU A 62 -6.07 12.82 0.71
CA GLU A 62 -5.28 14.01 0.46
C GLU A 62 -5.83 15.20 1.28
N LYS A 63 -4.95 16.00 1.84
CA LYS A 63 -5.36 17.23 2.50
C LYS A 63 -5.71 18.28 1.46
N ASN A 64 -6.90 18.88 1.61
CA ASN A 64 -7.39 19.94 0.72
C ASN A 64 -6.79 21.32 1.05
N ASP A 65 -5.54 21.38 1.51
CA ASP A 65 -4.84 22.61 1.88
C ASP A 65 -3.75 23.01 0.87
N GLY A 66 -3.62 22.28 -0.22
CA GLY A 66 -2.60 22.50 -1.25
C GLY A 66 -1.19 22.09 -0.86
N SER A 67 -0.99 21.47 0.30
CA SER A 67 0.33 21.02 0.77
C SER A 67 0.83 19.75 0.07
N GLY A 68 -0.08 18.98 -0.55
CA GLY A 68 0.21 17.62 -1.02
C GLY A 68 0.40 16.60 0.10
N ALA A 69 0.15 17.00 1.35
CA ALA A 69 0.23 16.09 2.48
C ALA A 69 -0.99 15.18 2.55
N VAL A 70 -0.79 13.99 3.13
CA VAL A 70 -1.85 13.02 3.36
C VAL A 70 -2.31 13.04 4.82
N GLU A 71 -3.54 12.62 5.04
CA GLU A 71 -4.06 12.28 6.35
C GLU A 71 -4.41 10.80 6.36
N MET A 72 -3.75 10.03 7.22
CA MET A 72 -3.98 8.59 7.34
C MET A 72 -5.42 8.29 7.74
N ARG A 73 -5.95 7.20 7.24
CA ARG A 73 -7.29 6.69 7.54
C ARG A 73 -7.22 5.21 7.91
N PRO A 74 -8.11 4.72 8.75
CA PRO A 74 -8.35 3.29 8.84
C PRO A 74 -8.66 2.73 7.45
N VAL A 75 -8.19 1.52 7.15
CA VAL A 75 -8.40 0.86 5.86
C VAL A 75 -9.90 0.79 5.53
N GLY A 76 -10.25 1.24 4.33
CA GLY A 76 -11.63 1.34 3.86
C GLY A 76 -12.33 2.67 4.18
N TYR A 77 -11.62 3.62 4.80
CA TYR A 77 -12.13 4.95 5.14
C TYR A 77 -11.37 6.09 4.43
N GLY A 78 -10.52 5.74 3.49
CA GLY A 78 -9.73 6.67 2.67
C GLY A 78 -10.08 6.61 1.19
N CYS A 79 -9.07 6.71 0.35
CA CYS A 79 -9.20 6.78 -1.11
C CYS A 79 -8.74 5.51 -1.85
N GLN A 80 -8.32 4.46 -1.14
CA GLN A 80 -7.89 3.21 -1.75
C GLN A 80 -9.08 2.38 -2.25
N ASP A 81 -8.94 1.80 -3.45
CA ASP A 81 -9.87 0.75 -3.90
C ASP A 81 -9.46 -0.60 -3.30
N VAL A 82 -9.73 -0.74 -2.00
CA VAL A 82 -9.32 -1.90 -1.22
C VAL A 82 -9.83 -3.22 -1.82
N PRO A 83 -11.09 -3.34 -2.28
CA PRO A 83 -11.57 -4.58 -2.90
C PRO A 83 -10.75 -5.00 -4.12
N THR A 84 -10.45 -4.07 -5.03
CA THR A 84 -9.67 -4.37 -6.23
C THR A 84 -8.22 -4.70 -5.88
N ILE A 85 -7.63 -4.01 -4.91
CA ILE A 85 -6.27 -4.30 -4.41
C ILE A 85 -6.21 -5.71 -3.83
N LEU A 86 -7.16 -6.12 -2.96
CA LEU A 86 -7.19 -7.45 -2.35
C LEU A 86 -7.35 -8.57 -3.39
N ASN A 87 -8.25 -8.40 -4.36
CA ASN A 87 -8.44 -9.37 -5.43
C ASN A 87 -7.15 -9.53 -6.25
N THR A 88 -6.55 -8.42 -6.66
CA THR A 88 -5.28 -8.43 -7.42
C THR A 88 -4.15 -9.06 -6.60
N ALA A 89 -4.06 -8.73 -5.32
CA ALA A 89 -3.08 -9.31 -4.41
C ALA A 89 -3.19 -10.84 -4.34
N THR A 90 -4.41 -11.35 -4.22
CA THR A 90 -4.70 -12.79 -4.23
C THR A 90 -4.26 -13.43 -5.54
N ASP A 91 -4.65 -12.86 -6.68
CA ASP A 91 -4.31 -13.37 -8.02
C ASP A 91 -2.80 -13.35 -8.29
N CYS A 92 -2.08 -12.38 -7.71
CA CYS A 92 -0.63 -12.22 -7.84
C CYS A 92 0.19 -13.01 -6.80
N GLY A 93 -0.46 -13.77 -5.92
CA GLY A 93 0.20 -14.67 -4.97
C GLY A 93 0.69 -14.00 -3.68
N VAL A 94 0.16 -12.83 -3.34
CA VAL A 94 0.35 -12.21 -2.02
C VAL A 94 -0.27 -13.11 -0.95
N LYS A 95 0.45 -13.33 0.14
CA LYS A 95 0.07 -14.26 1.21
C LYS A 95 -0.28 -13.56 2.52
N CYS A 96 0.14 -12.31 2.66
CA CYS A 96 -0.01 -11.55 3.89
C CYS A 96 -0.36 -10.09 3.60
N ILE A 97 -1.34 -9.57 4.33
CA ILE A 97 -1.66 -8.15 4.36
C ILE A 97 -1.32 -7.64 5.76
N ILE A 98 -0.44 -6.66 5.83
CA ILE A 98 -0.11 -5.95 7.06
C ILE A 98 -0.86 -4.63 7.05
N VAL A 99 -1.74 -4.44 8.01
CA VAL A 99 -2.40 -3.14 8.22
C VAL A 99 -1.43 -2.21 8.92
N GLU A 100 -1.15 -1.08 8.30
CA GLU A 100 -0.31 -0.04 8.88
C GLU A 100 -0.99 1.33 8.78
N GLN A 101 -0.85 2.14 9.82
CA GLN A 101 -1.32 3.51 9.87
C GLN A 101 -0.34 4.33 10.73
N ASP A 102 0.35 5.30 10.12
CA ASP A 102 1.42 6.06 10.78
C ASP A 102 0.90 6.93 11.93
N HIS A 103 -0.33 7.42 11.82
CA HIS A 103 -0.98 8.28 12.82
C HIS A 103 -2.47 7.99 12.89
N SER A 104 -3.02 7.97 14.09
CA SER A 104 -4.46 7.93 14.29
C SER A 104 -5.15 9.18 13.70
N SER A 105 -6.41 9.04 13.34
CA SER A 105 -7.20 10.09 12.70
C SER A 105 -8.67 9.98 13.08
N MET A 106 -9.50 10.88 12.56
CA MET A 106 -10.95 10.88 12.79
C MET A 106 -11.35 10.97 14.27
N GLY A 107 -10.47 11.49 15.14
CA GLY A 107 -10.70 11.56 16.58
C GLY A 107 -10.64 10.22 17.31
N LEU A 108 -10.08 9.19 16.65
CA LEU A 108 -9.93 7.84 17.19
C LEU A 108 -8.53 7.64 17.78
N SER A 109 -8.41 6.71 18.72
CA SER A 109 -7.12 6.20 19.17
C SER A 109 -6.51 5.22 18.15
N ASP A 110 -5.21 4.92 18.27
CA ASP A 110 -4.51 3.97 17.39
C ASP A 110 -5.18 2.57 17.39
N ILE A 111 -5.61 2.11 18.57
CA ILE A 111 -6.31 0.83 18.72
C ILE A 111 -7.67 0.85 18.01
N GLU A 112 -8.42 1.94 18.11
CA GLU A 112 -9.71 2.07 17.41
C GLU A 112 -9.53 2.13 15.90
N CYS A 113 -8.49 2.79 15.40
CA CYS A 113 -8.12 2.80 13.99
C CYS A 113 -7.79 1.38 13.50
N ALA A 114 -6.96 0.66 14.24
CA ALA A 114 -6.59 -0.72 13.90
C ALA A 114 -7.81 -1.66 13.91
N ASP A 115 -8.69 -1.57 14.92
CA ASP A 115 -9.93 -2.37 14.99
C ASP A 115 -10.86 -2.06 13.81
N LYS A 116 -11.03 -0.78 13.43
CA LYS A 116 -11.83 -0.40 12.26
C LYS A 116 -11.28 -1.02 10.97
N SER A 117 -9.98 -0.90 10.75
CA SER A 117 -9.30 -1.47 9.59
C SER A 117 -9.49 -2.98 9.51
N LEU A 118 -9.28 -3.67 10.63
CA LEU A 118 -9.42 -5.12 10.71
C LEU A 118 -10.86 -5.58 10.47
N ARG A 119 -11.85 -4.89 11.04
CA ARG A 119 -13.28 -5.21 10.81
C ARG A 119 -13.67 -5.02 9.35
N TYR A 120 -13.17 -3.95 8.71
CA TYR A 120 -13.42 -3.70 7.30
C TYR A 120 -12.82 -4.83 6.45
N LEU A 121 -11.55 -5.17 6.64
CA LEU A 121 -10.89 -6.25 5.90
C LEU A 121 -11.56 -7.61 6.10
N ARG A 122 -12.01 -7.93 7.33
CA ARG A 122 -12.74 -9.17 7.62
C ARG A 122 -14.12 -9.25 6.98
N SER A 123 -14.67 -8.16 6.46
CA SER A 123 -15.92 -8.18 5.70
C SER A 123 -15.76 -8.78 4.30
N PHE A 124 -14.54 -8.87 3.80
CA PHE A 124 -14.22 -9.52 2.53
C PHE A 124 -13.89 -11.00 2.73
N LYS A 125 -14.23 -11.80 1.73
CA LYS A 125 -13.79 -13.20 1.62
C LYS A 125 -12.66 -13.21 0.59
N TRP A 126 -11.46 -13.27 1.05
CA TRP A 126 -10.24 -13.29 0.23
C TRP A 126 -9.27 -14.35 0.77
#